data_3872b20fa1f5e81d34cb0581f608998a
#
_entry.id   3872b20fa1f5e81d34cb0581f608998a
#
_cell.length_a   1.000
_cell.length_b   1.000
_cell.length_c   1.000
_cell.angle_alpha   90.00
_cell.angle_beta   90.00
_cell.angle_gamma   90.00
#
_symmetry.space_group_name_H-M   'P 1'
#
loop_
_entity.id
_entity.type
_entity.pdbx_description
1 polymer ?
#
loop_
_entity_poly.entity_id
_entity_poly.type
_entity_poly.pdbx_seq_one_letter_code
_entity_poly.pdbx_strand_id
1 'polypeptide(L)'
;YPTMIAGSSAGSTIGAMYAASLDPDWMENRFKDLISGGKLAALGDMQVAGERESSSIWGQVAQFFKDRVEIILAMNKLGLMDSKKIREIIEFLLPVKTFAELQIPMIITATDVQTGQAVLHDSGDLVEAVVQSSTVPGIFTPAKKDDMYLVDGGAAMPLPVPALQGKVDYILALDISKTGLNKLDRYNMYSIITRAETIRGMHYTRTLADQADFVIHPDVGDTHWSRFDLFDQLIKTGRQAAEQQIDLLKADLSRRKG
;
A
#
# COMPACT_ATOMS: atom_id res chain seq x y z
N TYR A 1 4.61 0.92 -23.24
CA TYR A 1 4.65 0.08 -22.04
C TYR A 1 5.94 0.38 -21.26
N PRO A 2 5.93 0.34 -19.91
CA PRO A 2 7.15 0.41 -19.12
C PRO A 2 8.03 -0.82 -19.39
N THR A 3 9.35 -0.65 -19.33
CA THR A 3 10.32 -1.74 -19.47
C THR A 3 10.58 -2.46 -18.15
N MET A 4 10.26 -1.82 -17.02
CA MET A 4 10.39 -2.37 -15.67
C MET A 4 9.40 -1.67 -14.74
N ILE A 5 8.90 -2.38 -13.74
CA ILE A 5 8.02 -1.85 -12.71
C ILE A 5 8.65 -2.07 -11.33
N ALA A 6 8.54 -1.11 -10.43
CA ALA A 6 8.81 -1.30 -9.01
C ALA A 6 7.56 -0.95 -8.20
N GLY A 7 7.25 -1.76 -7.18
CA GLY A 7 6.05 -1.58 -6.36
C GLY A 7 6.29 -1.82 -4.88
N SER A 8 5.61 -1.05 -4.04
CA SER A 8 5.56 -1.19 -2.59
C SER A 8 4.10 -1.30 -2.15
N SER A 9 3.77 -2.24 -1.27
CA SER A 9 2.42 -2.42 -0.71
C SER A 9 1.34 -2.53 -1.81
N ALA A 10 0.34 -1.66 -1.83
CA ALA A 10 -0.66 -1.59 -2.89
C ALA A 10 -0.02 -1.49 -4.29
N GLY A 11 1.08 -0.74 -4.43
CA GLY A 11 1.83 -0.63 -5.67
C GLY A 11 2.45 -1.96 -6.12
N SER A 12 2.80 -2.85 -5.19
CA SER A 12 3.28 -4.20 -5.53
C SER A 12 2.15 -5.06 -6.12
N THR A 13 0.95 -4.99 -5.54
CA THR A 13 -0.22 -5.73 -6.01
C THR A 13 -0.65 -5.25 -7.40
N ILE A 14 -0.86 -3.93 -7.55
CA ILE A 14 -1.31 -3.32 -8.81
C ILE A 14 -0.25 -3.51 -9.91
N GLY A 15 1.03 -3.28 -9.58
CA GLY A 15 2.13 -3.47 -10.51
C GLY A 15 2.26 -4.92 -10.98
N ALA A 16 2.10 -5.91 -10.09
CA ALA A 16 2.14 -7.33 -10.44
C ALA A 16 0.94 -7.74 -11.33
N MET A 17 -0.27 -7.26 -11.01
CA MET A 17 -1.45 -7.48 -11.87
C MET A 17 -1.22 -6.92 -13.26
N TYR A 18 -0.71 -5.70 -13.37
CA TYR A 18 -0.44 -5.06 -14.66
C TYR A 18 0.70 -5.77 -15.42
N ALA A 19 1.80 -6.09 -14.74
CA ALA A 19 2.93 -6.79 -15.33
C ALA A 19 2.56 -8.19 -15.87
N ALA A 20 1.55 -8.82 -15.27
CA ALA A 20 1.06 -10.12 -15.68
C ALA A 20 0.02 -10.07 -16.81
N SER A 21 -0.92 -9.10 -16.78
CA SER A 21 -2.07 -9.06 -17.69
C SER A 21 -1.91 -8.08 -18.85
N LEU A 22 -1.23 -6.95 -18.64
CA LEU A 22 -1.20 -5.77 -19.50
C LEU A 22 -2.60 -5.19 -19.81
N ASP A 23 -3.60 -5.53 -18.99
CA ASP A 23 -5.00 -5.23 -19.23
C ASP A 23 -5.62 -4.50 -18.01
N PRO A 24 -5.68 -3.16 -18.03
CA PRO A 24 -6.27 -2.37 -16.95
C PRO A 24 -7.77 -2.64 -16.72
N ASP A 25 -8.53 -2.99 -17.77
CA ASP A 25 -9.97 -3.26 -17.64
C ASP A 25 -10.19 -4.59 -16.93
N TRP A 26 -9.37 -5.61 -17.22
CA TRP A 26 -9.36 -6.85 -16.46
C TRP A 26 -9.02 -6.61 -14.99
N MET A 27 -8.02 -5.78 -14.70
CA MET A 27 -7.62 -5.44 -13.33
C MET A 27 -8.77 -4.78 -12.57
N GLU A 28 -9.44 -3.78 -13.17
CA GLU A 28 -10.57 -3.09 -12.56
C GLU A 28 -11.72 -4.05 -12.27
N ASN A 29 -12.08 -4.93 -13.21
CA ASN A 29 -13.11 -5.94 -13.03
C ASN A 29 -12.73 -6.93 -11.92
N ARG A 30 -11.47 -7.34 -11.84
CA ARG A 30 -10.99 -8.27 -10.81
C ARG A 30 -11.10 -7.68 -9.40
N PHE A 31 -10.84 -6.38 -9.25
CA PHE A 31 -11.07 -5.67 -7.98
C PHE A 31 -12.56 -5.54 -7.66
N LYS A 32 -13.43 -5.27 -8.64
CA LYS A 32 -14.89 -5.25 -8.43
C LYS A 32 -15.41 -6.60 -7.95
N ASP A 33 -14.91 -7.68 -8.51
CA ASP A 33 -15.26 -9.04 -8.08
C ASP A 33 -14.77 -9.31 -6.64
N LEU A 34 -13.59 -8.82 -6.26
CA LEU A 34 -13.07 -8.93 -4.90
C LEU A 34 -13.96 -8.20 -3.90
N ILE A 35 -14.38 -6.97 -4.23
CA ILE A 35 -15.22 -6.12 -3.37
C ILE A 35 -16.62 -6.74 -3.23
N SER A 36 -17.27 -7.07 -4.36
CA SER A 36 -18.64 -7.63 -4.39
C SER A 36 -18.71 -9.04 -3.81
N GLY A 37 -17.64 -9.82 -3.94
CA GLY A 37 -17.55 -11.18 -3.39
C GLY A 37 -17.39 -11.26 -1.86
N GLY A 38 -17.40 -10.12 -1.16
CA GLY A 38 -17.32 -10.06 0.30
C GLY A 38 -15.97 -10.50 0.89
N LYS A 39 -14.97 -10.79 0.07
CA LYS A 39 -13.63 -11.23 0.53
C LYS A 39 -12.90 -10.16 1.33
N LEU A 40 -13.27 -8.89 1.15
CA LEU A 40 -12.75 -7.75 1.91
C LEU A 40 -13.48 -7.52 3.24
N ALA A 41 -14.62 -8.18 3.49
CA ALA A 41 -15.39 -7.97 4.73
C ALA A 41 -14.54 -8.21 5.98
N ALA A 42 -13.64 -9.19 5.93
CA ALA A 42 -12.70 -9.46 7.02
C ALA A 42 -11.65 -8.36 7.26
N LEU A 43 -11.41 -7.48 6.26
CA LEU A 43 -10.58 -6.28 6.40
C LEU A 43 -11.43 -5.06 6.79
N GLY A 44 -12.73 -5.04 6.42
CA GLY A 44 -13.67 -3.96 6.72
C GLY A 44 -14.10 -3.89 8.20
N ASP A 45 -14.08 -5.01 8.93
CA ASP A 45 -14.34 -5.02 10.38
C ASP A 45 -13.34 -4.17 11.20
N MET A 46 -12.23 -3.75 10.59
CA MET A 46 -11.28 -2.83 11.20
C MET A 46 -11.74 -1.36 11.23
N GLN A 47 -12.72 -0.97 10.40
CA GLN A 47 -13.31 0.37 10.47
C GLN A 47 -14.21 0.53 11.72
N VAL A 48 -14.73 -0.57 12.25
CA VAL A 48 -15.76 -0.56 13.30
C VAL A 48 -15.18 -0.43 14.73
N ALA A 49 -13.88 -0.65 14.91
CA ALA A 49 -13.24 -0.54 16.22
C ALA A 49 -13.13 0.90 16.75
N GLY A 50 -13.33 1.92 15.89
CA GLY A 50 -13.23 3.34 16.24
C GLY A 50 -14.56 4.07 16.50
N GLU A 51 -15.72 3.52 16.13
CA GLU A 51 -16.98 4.27 16.01
C GLU A 51 -18.19 3.63 16.72
N ARG A 52 -18.03 2.95 17.86
CA ARG A 52 -19.19 2.54 18.67
C ARG A 52 -19.31 3.44 19.88
N GLU A 53 -20.17 4.46 19.79
CA GLU A 53 -20.63 5.23 20.93
C GLU A 53 -21.52 4.36 21.84
N SER A 54 -21.07 4.11 23.06
CA SER A 54 -21.97 3.63 24.11
C SER A 54 -22.52 4.84 24.87
N SER A 55 -23.85 4.99 24.89
CA SER A 55 -24.55 6.13 25.47
C SER A 55 -24.65 6.14 26.99
N SER A 56 -23.96 5.27 27.74
CA SER A 56 -23.97 5.16 29.17
C SER A 56 -22.59 5.35 29.78
N ILE A 57 -22.49 6.07 30.90
CA ILE A 57 -21.24 6.34 31.65
C ILE A 57 -20.56 5.01 32.07
N TRP A 58 -21.33 4.03 32.49
CA TRP A 58 -20.81 2.69 32.83
C TRP A 58 -20.35 1.90 31.62
N GLY A 59 -21.02 2.06 30.48
CA GLY A 59 -20.57 1.50 29.19
C GLY A 59 -19.26 2.13 28.74
N GLN A 60 -19.08 3.44 28.92
CA GLN A 60 -17.82 4.14 28.58
C GLN A 60 -16.66 3.70 29.50
N VAL A 61 -16.91 3.51 30.79
CA VAL A 61 -15.90 3.01 31.73
C VAL A 61 -15.55 1.56 31.45
N ALA A 62 -16.52 0.69 31.19
CA ALA A 62 -16.27 -0.71 30.78
C ALA A 62 -15.54 -0.81 29.45
N GLN A 63 -15.90 0.03 28.48
CA GLN A 63 -15.22 0.15 27.20
C GLN A 63 -13.76 0.60 27.39
N PHE A 64 -13.52 1.62 28.24
CA PHE A 64 -12.19 2.13 28.55
C PHE A 64 -11.27 1.07 29.17
N PHE A 65 -11.78 0.22 30.07
CA PHE A 65 -11.02 -0.89 30.63
C PHE A 65 -10.81 -2.02 29.61
N LYS A 66 -11.83 -2.35 28.83
CA LYS A 66 -11.75 -3.35 27.78
C LYS A 66 -10.75 -2.95 26.70
N ASP A 67 -10.82 -1.70 26.23
CA ASP A 67 -9.88 -1.15 25.23
C ASP A 67 -8.43 -1.16 25.74
N ARG A 68 -8.21 -0.87 27.04
CA ARG A 68 -6.86 -0.95 27.62
C ARG A 68 -6.33 -2.37 27.72
N VAL A 69 -7.16 -3.33 28.14
CA VAL A 69 -6.77 -4.75 28.19
C VAL A 69 -6.52 -5.27 26.79
N GLU A 70 -7.39 -4.94 25.82
CA GLU A 70 -7.20 -5.32 24.41
C GLU A 70 -5.94 -4.68 23.80
N ILE A 71 -5.64 -3.42 24.09
CA ILE A 71 -4.41 -2.75 23.65
C ILE A 71 -3.18 -3.43 24.27
N ILE A 72 -3.18 -3.72 25.59
CA ILE A 72 -2.06 -4.39 26.26
C ILE A 72 -1.87 -5.81 25.71
N LEU A 73 -2.95 -6.53 25.46
CA LEU A 73 -2.90 -7.86 24.86
C LEU A 73 -2.45 -7.81 23.39
N ALA A 74 -2.85 -6.76 22.65
CA ALA A 74 -2.42 -6.55 21.27
C ALA A 74 -0.94 -6.16 21.19
N MET A 75 -0.41 -5.39 22.14
CA MET A 75 1.03 -5.02 22.20
C MET A 75 1.96 -6.22 22.39
N ASN A 76 1.46 -7.34 22.93
CA ASN A 76 2.23 -8.58 23.09
C ASN A 76 2.05 -9.53 21.89
N LYS A 77 1.23 -9.16 20.89
CA LYS A 77 1.08 -9.93 19.65
C LYS A 77 1.92 -9.31 18.54
N LEU A 78 2.44 -10.13 17.66
CA LEU A 78 3.17 -9.68 16.46
C LEU A 78 2.28 -8.96 15.43
N GLY A 79 0.96 -9.19 15.47
CA GLY A 79 -0.05 -8.57 14.61
C GLY A 79 -1.45 -8.95 15.07
N LEU A 80 -2.45 -8.21 14.60
CA LEU A 80 -3.87 -8.44 14.92
C LEU A 80 -4.48 -9.55 14.05
N MET A 81 -3.92 -9.76 12.85
CA MET A 81 -4.44 -10.71 11.85
C MET A 81 -3.34 -11.60 11.30
N ASP A 82 -3.71 -12.84 10.95
CA ASP A 82 -2.84 -13.76 10.24
C ASP A 82 -2.63 -13.29 8.79
N SER A 83 -1.40 -13.38 8.30
CA SER A 83 -1.04 -13.10 6.90
C SER A 83 -1.73 -13.99 5.87
N LYS A 84 -2.35 -15.11 6.31
CA LYS A 84 -3.17 -15.97 5.43
C LYS A 84 -4.30 -15.23 4.74
N LYS A 85 -4.95 -14.29 5.45
CA LYS A 85 -6.05 -13.52 4.84
C LYS A 85 -5.60 -12.63 3.70
N ILE A 86 -4.45 -11.96 3.86
CA ILE A 86 -3.91 -11.15 2.76
C ILE A 86 -3.42 -12.03 1.62
N ARG A 87 -2.85 -13.21 1.91
CA ARG A 87 -2.47 -14.18 0.90
C ARG A 87 -3.65 -14.61 0.02
N GLU A 88 -4.79 -14.97 0.62
CA GLU A 88 -6.00 -15.34 -0.12
C GLU A 88 -6.48 -14.23 -1.06
N ILE A 89 -6.38 -12.97 -0.63
CA ILE A 89 -6.70 -11.82 -1.46
C ILE A 89 -5.71 -11.68 -2.62
N ILE A 90 -4.41 -11.77 -2.34
CA ILE A 90 -3.36 -11.66 -3.37
C ILE A 90 -3.45 -12.81 -4.37
N GLU A 91 -3.65 -14.05 -3.92
CA GLU A 91 -3.86 -15.22 -4.81
C GLU A 91 -5.13 -15.08 -5.66
N PHE A 92 -6.16 -14.42 -5.15
CA PHE A 92 -7.34 -14.08 -5.94
C PHE A 92 -7.01 -13.03 -7.00
N LEU A 93 -6.25 -11.99 -6.69
CA LEU A 93 -5.96 -10.87 -7.59
C LEU A 93 -4.94 -11.24 -8.68
N LEU A 94 -3.93 -12.03 -8.36
CA LEU A 94 -2.84 -12.35 -9.28
C LEU A 94 -3.20 -13.54 -10.19
N PRO A 95 -3.02 -13.41 -11.54
CA PRO A 95 -3.27 -14.49 -12.48
C PRO A 95 -2.08 -15.47 -12.58
N VAL A 96 -0.91 -15.11 -12.03
CA VAL A 96 0.35 -15.85 -12.10
C VAL A 96 0.96 -15.96 -10.69
N LYS A 97 1.92 -16.89 -10.48
CA LYS A 97 2.48 -17.19 -9.17
C LYS A 97 3.96 -16.82 -9.02
N THR A 98 4.66 -16.65 -10.11
CA THR A 98 6.12 -16.41 -10.09
C THR A 98 6.49 -15.17 -10.90
N PHE A 99 7.61 -14.54 -10.55
CA PHE A 99 8.16 -13.43 -11.32
C PHE A 99 8.47 -13.81 -12.78
N ALA A 100 8.84 -15.06 -13.03
CA ALA A 100 9.17 -15.55 -14.37
C ALA A 100 7.96 -15.57 -15.33
N GLU A 101 6.74 -15.55 -14.80
CA GLU A 101 5.51 -15.52 -15.60
C GLU A 101 5.05 -14.09 -15.94
N LEU A 102 5.72 -13.06 -15.39
CA LEU A 102 5.40 -11.67 -15.69
C LEU A 102 5.86 -11.27 -17.10
N GLN A 103 5.04 -10.50 -17.79
CA GLN A 103 5.36 -9.94 -19.11
C GLN A 103 6.28 -8.71 -19.02
N ILE A 104 6.30 -8.02 -17.87
CA ILE A 104 7.20 -6.91 -17.58
C ILE A 104 7.99 -7.27 -16.32
N PRO A 105 9.34 -7.17 -16.34
CA PRO A 105 10.17 -7.34 -15.17
C PRO A 105 9.73 -6.45 -14.01
N MET A 106 9.71 -7.00 -12.80
CA MET A 106 9.22 -6.26 -11.63
C MET A 106 10.14 -6.40 -10.44
N ILE A 107 10.23 -5.33 -9.63
CA ILE A 107 10.86 -5.31 -8.31
C ILE A 107 9.78 -5.01 -7.28
N ILE A 108 9.69 -5.83 -6.24
CA ILE A 108 8.78 -5.66 -5.12
C ILE A 108 9.59 -5.38 -3.86
N THR A 109 9.20 -4.35 -3.10
CA THR A 109 9.90 -3.97 -1.88
C THR A 109 9.18 -4.49 -0.65
N ALA A 110 9.93 -5.04 0.29
CA ALA A 110 9.52 -5.30 1.67
C ALA A 110 10.50 -4.62 2.63
N THR A 111 10.22 -4.61 3.93
CA THR A 111 11.11 -4.04 4.94
C THR A 111 11.47 -5.09 5.98
N ASP A 112 12.76 -5.30 6.24
CA ASP A 112 13.19 -6.07 7.39
C ASP A 112 13.20 -5.17 8.64
N VAL A 113 12.36 -5.50 9.63
CA VAL A 113 12.24 -4.69 10.85
C VAL A 113 13.43 -4.82 11.79
N GLN A 114 14.28 -5.82 11.63
CA GLN A 114 15.47 -5.98 12.46
C GLN A 114 16.59 -5.03 12.04
N THR A 115 16.79 -4.89 10.73
CA THR A 115 17.86 -4.07 10.15
C THR A 115 17.37 -2.70 9.71
N GLY A 116 16.06 -2.51 9.51
CA GLY A 116 15.47 -1.32 8.91
C GLY A 116 15.72 -1.20 7.40
N GLN A 117 16.30 -2.22 6.76
CA GLN A 117 16.63 -2.19 5.35
C GLN A 117 15.45 -2.57 4.48
N ALA A 118 15.36 -1.95 3.30
CA ALA A 118 14.47 -2.42 2.24
C ALA A 118 15.01 -3.72 1.65
N VAL A 119 14.14 -4.71 1.52
CA VAL A 119 14.40 -6.00 0.86
C VAL A 119 13.74 -5.95 -0.51
N LEU A 120 14.53 -6.20 -1.57
CA LEU A 120 14.07 -6.17 -2.94
C LEU A 120 13.86 -7.60 -3.44
N HIS A 121 12.67 -7.90 -3.96
CA HIS A 121 12.31 -9.17 -4.59
C HIS A 121 12.12 -8.93 -6.08
N ASP A 122 12.84 -9.68 -6.91
CA ASP A 122 12.77 -9.62 -8.38
C ASP A 122 12.69 -11.01 -9.03
N SER A 123 12.60 -12.05 -8.23
CA SER A 123 12.60 -13.45 -8.68
C SER A 123 11.92 -14.37 -7.66
N GLY A 124 11.58 -15.58 -8.09
CA GLY A 124 10.96 -16.61 -7.25
C GLY A 124 9.45 -16.48 -7.14
N ASP A 125 8.90 -16.69 -5.93
CA ASP A 125 7.46 -16.67 -5.65
C ASP A 125 6.94 -15.21 -5.60
N LEU A 126 6.13 -14.85 -6.59
CA LEU A 126 5.52 -13.52 -6.72
C LEU A 126 4.47 -13.27 -5.64
N VAL A 127 3.64 -14.28 -5.35
CA VAL A 127 2.57 -14.16 -4.35
C VAL A 127 3.17 -13.89 -2.99
N GLU A 128 4.23 -14.64 -2.62
CA GLU A 128 4.94 -14.44 -1.35
C GLU A 128 5.54 -13.04 -1.26
N ALA A 129 6.20 -12.56 -2.32
CA ALA A 129 6.79 -11.22 -2.35
C ALA A 129 5.75 -10.11 -2.18
N VAL A 130 4.58 -10.22 -2.86
CA VAL A 130 3.47 -9.26 -2.72
C VAL A 130 2.85 -9.33 -1.33
N VAL A 131 2.68 -10.52 -0.74
CA VAL A 131 2.20 -10.69 0.64
C VAL A 131 3.13 -10.00 1.63
N GLN A 132 4.44 -10.24 1.53
CA GLN A 132 5.45 -9.60 2.39
C GLN A 132 5.40 -8.08 2.25
N SER A 133 5.33 -7.59 1.00
CA SER A 133 5.23 -6.16 0.68
C SER A 133 3.97 -5.48 1.22
N SER A 134 2.92 -6.24 1.47
CA SER A 134 1.60 -5.74 1.91
C SER A 134 1.29 -6.08 3.37
N THR A 135 2.26 -6.60 4.12
CA THR A 135 2.13 -6.96 5.54
C THR A 135 2.26 -5.70 6.42
N VAL A 136 1.17 -4.92 6.52
CA VAL A 136 1.15 -3.65 7.26
C VAL A 136 1.46 -3.88 8.75
N PRO A 137 2.49 -3.19 9.32
CA PRO A 137 2.88 -3.34 10.72
C PRO A 137 1.72 -3.04 11.68
N GLY A 138 1.59 -3.87 12.72
CA GLY A 138 0.54 -3.77 13.72
C GLY A 138 -0.80 -4.39 13.27
N ILE A 139 -1.04 -4.55 11.97
CA ILE A 139 -2.25 -5.18 11.43
C ILE A 139 -1.98 -6.65 11.15
N PHE A 140 -0.99 -6.95 10.34
CA PHE A 140 -0.64 -8.34 10.01
C PHE A 140 0.61 -8.80 10.77
N THR A 141 0.65 -10.10 11.07
CA THR A 141 1.86 -10.72 11.63
C THR A 141 2.99 -10.64 10.61
N PRO A 142 4.18 -10.11 10.97
CA PRO A 142 5.33 -10.06 10.09
C PRO A 142 5.66 -11.42 9.46
N ALA A 143 5.97 -11.42 8.18
CA ALA A 143 6.40 -12.63 7.49
C ALA A 143 7.81 -12.98 7.92
N LYS A 144 8.01 -14.18 8.49
CA LYS A 144 9.35 -14.68 8.83
C LYS A 144 9.98 -15.33 7.62
N LYS A 145 11.17 -14.86 7.23
CA LYS A 145 11.99 -15.44 6.18
C LYS A 145 13.44 -15.52 6.68
N ASP A 146 13.95 -16.72 6.88
CA ASP A 146 15.24 -16.95 7.53
C ASP A 146 15.30 -16.24 8.89
N ASP A 147 16.27 -15.36 9.10
CA ASP A 147 16.41 -14.54 10.32
C ASP A 147 15.72 -13.17 10.20
N MET A 148 15.07 -12.86 9.07
CA MET A 148 14.37 -11.59 8.85
C MET A 148 12.91 -11.67 9.31
N TYR A 149 12.39 -10.54 9.75
CA TYR A 149 10.97 -10.30 9.96
C TYR A 149 10.51 -9.21 8.99
N LEU A 150 9.83 -9.65 7.92
CA LEU A 150 9.44 -8.79 6.82
C LEU A 150 8.04 -8.19 7.04
N VAL A 151 7.96 -6.89 6.80
CA VAL A 151 6.72 -6.11 6.83
C VAL A 151 6.58 -5.30 5.55
N ASP A 152 5.50 -4.54 5.44
CA ASP A 152 5.18 -3.67 4.31
C ASP A 152 6.38 -2.83 3.85
N GLY A 153 6.60 -2.82 2.55
CA GLY A 153 7.69 -2.07 1.92
C GLY A 153 7.64 -0.57 2.20
N GLY A 154 6.45 -0.04 2.47
CA GLY A 154 6.25 1.37 2.79
C GLY A 154 6.96 1.85 4.05
N ALA A 155 7.38 0.95 4.95
CA ALA A 155 8.14 1.34 6.12
C ALA A 155 9.55 1.86 5.76
N ALA A 156 10.25 1.22 4.81
CA ALA A 156 11.60 1.63 4.37
C ALA A 156 11.60 2.31 3.00
N MET A 157 10.66 2.00 2.10
CA MET A 157 10.65 2.51 0.72
C MET A 157 9.21 2.64 0.18
N PRO A 158 8.44 3.64 0.65
CA PRO A 158 7.03 3.80 0.27
C PRO A 158 6.81 4.07 -1.22
N LEU A 159 7.77 4.71 -1.89
CA LEU A 159 7.79 4.94 -3.32
C LEU A 159 9.12 4.42 -3.88
N PRO A 160 9.15 3.24 -4.56
CA PRO A 160 10.40 2.52 -4.84
C PRO A 160 11.18 3.07 -6.05
N VAL A 161 11.28 4.39 -6.18
CA VAL A 161 12.11 5.07 -7.18
C VAL A 161 13.59 4.62 -7.11
N PRO A 162 14.21 4.52 -5.90
CA PRO A 162 15.59 4.08 -5.80
C PRO A 162 15.83 2.65 -6.33
N ALA A 163 14.81 1.79 -6.30
CA ALA A 163 14.93 0.42 -6.81
C ALA A 163 15.08 0.35 -8.34
N LEU A 164 14.71 1.42 -9.06
CA LEU A 164 14.81 1.53 -10.51
C LEU A 164 16.04 2.33 -10.97
N GLN A 165 16.68 3.09 -10.07
CA GLN A 165 17.86 3.92 -10.42
C GLN A 165 18.99 3.06 -11.00
N GLY A 166 19.56 3.52 -12.12
CA GLY A 166 20.61 2.80 -12.86
C GLY A 166 20.16 1.55 -13.61
N LYS A 167 18.86 1.20 -13.56
CA LYS A 167 18.28 0.08 -14.28
C LYS A 167 17.44 0.50 -15.49
N VAL A 168 16.96 1.74 -15.49
CA VAL A 168 16.12 2.33 -16.54
C VAL A 168 16.57 3.76 -16.83
N ASP A 169 16.26 4.25 -18.03
CA ASP A 169 16.67 5.60 -18.48
C ASP A 169 15.69 6.70 -18.02
N TYR A 170 14.46 6.31 -17.65
CA TYR A 170 13.41 7.26 -17.26
C TYR A 170 12.49 6.63 -16.22
N ILE A 171 12.25 7.33 -15.13
CA ILE A 171 11.41 6.87 -14.03
C ILE A 171 10.16 7.75 -13.95
N LEU A 172 9.00 7.14 -14.24
CA LEU A 172 7.68 7.68 -13.94
C LEU A 172 7.23 7.16 -12.57
N ALA A 173 7.05 8.04 -11.60
CA ALA A 173 6.50 7.68 -10.30
C ALA A 173 5.00 7.96 -10.22
N LEU A 174 4.25 7.02 -9.63
CA LEU A 174 2.84 7.18 -9.28
C LEU A 174 2.75 7.29 -7.75
N ASP A 175 2.65 8.51 -7.24
CA ASP A 175 2.59 8.78 -5.80
C ASP A 175 1.12 8.90 -5.37
N ILE A 176 0.63 7.92 -4.64
CA ILE A 176 -0.73 7.90 -4.07
C ILE A 176 -0.75 8.26 -2.58
N SER A 177 0.30 8.90 -2.07
CA SER A 177 0.31 9.40 -0.70
C SER A 177 -0.76 10.47 -0.49
N LYS A 178 -1.11 10.72 0.76
CA LYS A 178 -2.13 11.71 1.10
C LYS A 178 -1.73 13.10 0.60
N THR A 179 -2.67 13.81 -0.01
CA THR A 179 -2.50 15.19 -0.48
C THR A 179 -2.87 16.24 0.56
N GLY A 180 -3.53 15.81 1.65
CA GLY A 180 -3.94 16.67 2.76
C GLY A 180 -4.08 15.90 4.07
N LEU A 181 -4.31 16.63 5.13
CA LEU A 181 -4.55 16.08 6.46
C LEU A 181 -5.79 16.77 7.07
N ASN A 182 -6.82 16.00 7.36
CA ASN A 182 -7.97 16.49 8.10
C ASN A 182 -7.59 16.84 9.55
N LYS A 183 -8.40 17.65 10.22
CA LYS A 183 -8.23 17.88 11.66
C LYS A 183 -8.38 16.57 12.42
N LEU A 184 -7.64 16.42 13.52
CA LEU A 184 -7.81 15.28 14.41
C LEU A 184 -9.13 15.44 15.18
N ASP A 185 -9.97 14.41 15.14
CA ASP A 185 -11.22 14.36 15.90
C ASP A 185 -10.96 14.25 17.41
N ARG A 186 -9.87 13.56 17.76
CA ARG A 186 -9.45 13.37 19.17
C ARG A 186 -7.95 13.58 19.31
N TYR A 187 -7.57 14.27 20.38
CA TYR A 187 -6.17 14.48 20.77
C TYR A 187 -5.81 13.51 21.89
N ASN A 188 -5.30 12.34 21.53
CA ASN A 188 -4.75 11.35 22.46
C ASN A 188 -3.39 10.87 21.96
N MET A 189 -2.67 10.12 22.79
CA MET A 189 -1.33 9.62 22.47
C MET A 189 -1.29 8.84 21.14
N TYR A 190 -2.25 7.95 20.92
CA TYR A 190 -2.33 7.13 19.72
C TYR A 190 -2.54 8.00 18.47
N SER A 191 -3.52 8.91 18.46
CA SER A 191 -3.79 9.77 17.31
C SER A 191 -2.63 10.71 16.99
N ILE A 192 -1.91 11.20 18.01
CA ILE A 192 -0.74 12.06 17.83
C ILE A 192 0.43 11.27 17.22
N ILE A 193 0.72 10.06 17.74
CA ILE A 193 1.79 9.20 17.20
C ILE A 193 1.47 8.82 15.75
N THR A 194 0.26 8.34 15.45
CA THR A 194 -0.15 7.97 14.10
C THR A 194 -0.08 9.17 13.15
N ARG A 195 -0.48 10.36 13.60
CA ARG A 195 -0.38 11.59 12.81
C ARG A 195 1.07 11.96 12.53
N ALA A 196 1.95 11.87 13.52
CA ALA A 196 3.38 12.14 13.36
C ALA A 196 4.02 11.17 12.34
N GLU A 197 3.69 9.87 12.41
CA GLU A 197 4.13 8.88 11.42
C GLU A 197 3.58 9.17 10.02
N THR A 198 2.31 9.56 9.90
CA THR A 198 1.72 9.96 8.62
C THR A 198 2.47 11.15 8.02
N ILE A 199 2.73 12.19 8.81
CA ILE A 199 3.49 13.37 8.36
C ILE A 199 4.90 12.97 7.91
N ARG A 200 5.60 12.17 8.70
CA ARG A 200 6.93 11.67 8.35
C ARG A 200 6.90 10.88 7.04
N GLY A 201 5.93 9.97 6.89
CA GLY A 201 5.74 9.18 5.68
C GLY A 201 5.50 10.06 4.45
N MET A 202 4.64 11.06 4.54
CA MET A 202 4.37 12.02 3.45
C MET A 202 5.64 12.76 3.01
N HIS A 203 6.42 13.29 3.96
CA HIS A 203 7.68 13.98 3.65
C HIS A 203 8.71 13.04 3.03
N TYR A 204 8.82 11.81 3.54
CA TYR A 204 9.75 10.83 3.00
C TYR A 204 9.35 10.39 1.59
N THR A 205 8.06 10.11 1.36
CA THR A 205 7.56 9.78 0.01
C THR A 205 7.86 10.89 -0.99
N ARG A 206 7.67 12.16 -0.58
CA ARG A 206 8.01 13.30 -1.42
C ARG A 206 9.50 13.35 -1.76
N THR A 207 10.39 13.12 -0.79
CA THR A 207 11.84 13.03 -1.05
C THR A 207 12.20 11.92 -2.04
N LEU A 208 11.47 10.82 -2.03
CA LEU A 208 11.66 9.74 -3.01
C LEU A 208 11.07 10.14 -4.38
N ALA A 209 9.93 10.80 -4.41
CA ALA A 209 9.30 11.30 -5.63
C ALA A 209 10.19 12.31 -6.36
N ASP A 210 10.88 13.20 -5.63
CA ASP A 210 11.84 14.18 -6.19
C ASP A 210 13.02 13.52 -6.92
N GLN A 211 13.22 12.21 -6.77
CA GLN A 211 14.26 11.44 -7.47
C GLN A 211 13.77 10.81 -8.79
N ALA A 212 12.47 10.90 -9.08
CA ALA A 212 11.89 10.46 -10.33
C ALA A 212 12.00 11.55 -11.40
N ASP A 213 11.96 11.16 -12.67
CA ASP A 213 11.97 12.08 -13.79
C ASP A 213 10.61 12.76 -13.98
N PHE A 214 9.53 12.04 -13.68
CA PHE A 214 8.17 12.55 -13.74
C PHE A 214 7.31 11.93 -12.64
N VAL A 215 6.44 12.72 -12.03
CA VAL A 215 5.55 12.27 -10.95
C VAL A 215 4.10 12.56 -11.32
N ILE A 216 3.25 11.55 -11.23
CA ILE A 216 1.79 11.73 -11.23
C ILE A 216 1.31 11.53 -9.79
N HIS A 217 0.68 12.55 -9.23
CA HIS A 217 0.17 12.57 -7.86
C HIS A 217 -1.33 12.88 -7.88
N PRO A 218 -2.21 11.85 -7.90
CA PRO A 218 -3.66 12.04 -7.81
C PRO A 218 -4.04 12.68 -6.48
N ASP A 219 -5.02 13.58 -6.49
CA ASP A 219 -5.55 14.16 -5.25
C ASP A 219 -6.49 13.19 -4.55
N VAL A 220 -5.95 12.41 -3.65
CA VAL A 220 -6.69 11.44 -2.81
C VAL A 220 -7.11 12.00 -1.45
N GLY A 221 -6.77 13.26 -1.15
CA GLY A 221 -7.07 13.93 0.11
C GLY A 221 -6.46 13.19 1.32
N ASP A 222 -7.23 13.06 2.40
CA ASP A 222 -6.89 12.28 3.61
C ASP A 222 -7.56 10.89 3.59
N THR A 223 -7.76 10.30 2.40
CA THR A 223 -8.42 8.99 2.29
C THR A 223 -7.61 7.90 2.96
N HIS A 224 -8.27 7.11 3.80
CA HIS A 224 -7.65 5.94 4.43
C HIS A 224 -7.56 4.78 3.43
N TRP A 225 -6.48 4.01 3.46
CA TRP A 225 -6.21 2.91 2.53
C TRP A 225 -7.31 1.82 2.49
N SER A 226 -8.10 1.67 3.56
CA SER A 226 -9.18 0.65 3.66
C SER A 226 -10.53 1.13 3.10
N ARG A 227 -10.61 2.34 2.52
CA ARG A 227 -11.87 2.89 1.97
C ARG A 227 -12.19 2.31 0.60
N PHE A 228 -12.42 0.99 0.56
CA PHE A 228 -12.84 0.27 -0.66
C PHE A 228 -14.23 0.68 -1.17
N ASP A 229 -15.04 1.29 -0.31
CA ASP A 229 -16.32 1.91 -0.67
C ASP A 229 -16.16 3.10 -1.64
N LEU A 230 -14.99 3.71 -1.70
CA LEU A 230 -14.65 4.79 -2.63
C LEU A 230 -13.95 4.30 -3.90
N PHE A 231 -13.97 3.00 -4.19
CA PHE A 231 -13.21 2.39 -5.29
C PHE A 231 -13.42 3.13 -6.63
N ASP A 232 -14.67 3.26 -7.09
CA ASP A 232 -14.97 3.91 -8.37
C ASP A 232 -14.54 5.39 -8.39
N GLN A 233 -14.69 6.10 -7.27
CA GLN A 233 -14.25 7.48 -7.14
C GLN A 233 -12.73 7.58 -7.25
N LEU A 234 -11.98 6.71 -6.58
CA LEU A 234 -10.52 6.71 -6.59
C LEU A 234 -9.96 6.33 -7.98
N ILE A 235 -10.57 5.37 -8.68
CA ILE A 235 -10.23 5.05 -10.07
C ILE A 235 -10.42 6.28 -10.97
N LYS A 236 -11.56 6.99 -10.84
CA LYS A 236 -11.81 8.21 -11.60
C LYS A 236 -10.79 9.31 -11.30
N THR A 237 -10.44 9.51 -10.01
CA THR A 237 -9.44 10.49 -9.59
C THR A 237 -8.07 10.19 -10.20
N GLY A 238 -7.63 8.92 -10.15
CA GLY A 238 -6.37 8.49 -10.75
C GLY A 238 -6.34 8.69 -12.27
N ARG A 239 -7.43 8.32 -12.96
CA ARG A 239 -7.58 8.52 -14.41
C ARG A 239 -7.48 9.99 -14.78
N GLN A 240 -8.21 10.87 -14.10
CA GLN A 240 -8.17 12.31 -14.34
C GLN A 240 -6.78 12.91 -14.14
N ALA A 241 -6.08 12.50 -13.07
CA ALA A 241 -4.72 12.96 -12.82
C ALA A 241 -3.75 12.55 -13.95
N ALA A 242 -3.89 11.32 -14.46
CA ALA A 242 -3.08 10.85 -15.58
C ALA A 242 -3.42 11.58 -16.89
N GLU A 243 -4.70 11.76 -17.22
CA GLU A 243 -5.17 12.47 -18.42
C GLU A 243 -4.69 13.93 -18.46
N GLN A 244 -4.70 14.62 -17.33
CA GLN A 244 -4.23 16.01 -17.21
C GLN A 244 -2.73 16.16 -17.45
N GLN A 245 -1.95 15.10 -17.25
CA GLN A 245 -0.49 15.14 -17.31
C GLN A 245 0.11 14.36 -18.49
N ILE A 246 -0.69 13.60 -19.22
CA ILE A 246 -0.18 12.69 -20.27
C ILE A 246 0.56 13.42 -21.39
N ASP A 247 0.09 14.61 -21.78
CA ASP A 247 0.74 15.38 -22.85
C ASP A 247 2.06 15.99 -22.39
N LEU A 248 2.16 16.40 -21.11
CA LEU A 248 3.40 16.85 -20.50
C LEU A 248 4.41 15.70 -20.41
N LEU A 249 3.98 14.52 -19.98
CA LEU A 249 4.80 13.31 -19.94
C LEU A 249 5.34 12.95 -21.33
N LYS A 250 4.47 12.95 -22.36
CA LYS A 250 4.90 12.68 -23.75
C LYS A 250 5.92 13.68 -24.26
N ALA A 251 5.70 14.97 -23.98
CA ALA A 251 6.63 16.04 -24.37
C ALA A 251 8.00 15.89 -23.66
N ASP A 252 7.99 15.50 -22.38
CA ASP A 252 9.23 15.28 -21.64
C ASP A 252 10.01 14.07 -22.14
N LEU A 253 9.33 12.94 -22.37
CA LEU A 253 9.91 11.75 -22.96
C LEU A 253 10.52 12.01 -24.37
N SER A 254 9.85 12.87 -25.16
CA SER A 254 10.33 13.21 -26.51
C SER A 254 11.60 14.04 -26.48
N ARG A 255 11.74 14.96 -25.52
CA ARG A 255 12.92 15.81 -25.32
C ARG A 255 14.17 15.02 -24.93
N ARG A 256 14.02 13.90 -24.24
CA ARG A 256 15.15 13.06 -23.81
C ARG A 256 15.63 12.06 -24.86
N LYS A 257 14.83 11.83 -25.91
CA LYS A 257 15.18 10.93 -27.02
C LYS A 257 15.95 11.62 -28.15
N GLY A 258 16.00 12.95 -28.15
CA GLY A 258 16.73 13.79 -29.09
C GLY A 258 18.04 14.28 -28.51
#